data_cad8c1cf34bfbc0a826c4adb6280a795
#
_entry.id   cad8c1cf34bfbc0a826c4adb6280a795
#
_cell.length_a   1.000
_cell.length_b   1.000
_cell.length_c   1.000
_cell.angle_alpha   90.00
_cell.angle_beta   90.00
_cell.angle_gamma   90.00
#
_symmetry.space_group_name_H-M   'P 1'
#
loop_
_entity.id
_entity.type
_entity.pdbx_description
1 polymer ?
#
loop_
_entity_poly.entity_id
_entity_poly.type
_entity_poly.pdbx_seq_one_letter_code
_entity_poly.pdbx_strand_id
1 'polypeptide(L)'
;MTSETGQTTGIKTETTRLLQWAGIVGFVGQVIWWVVSTILGIVWPNYNAVNDPISLLAAVGSPHAGVQQLGFYVFGASIIVFAIGLFVWSNRGWRLLIGIPLLVLFGSGVIAGGFFQYDPNNLQAATTQNHILASLITFPTAVLAISVTSWGLNHDDRWPNYRNKFLPLGIAILGIATFAIFMMNVATPWEGLTQRMFLLVLTGWVAYHANKLRKLTQG
;
A
#
# COMPACT_ATOMS: atom_id res chain seq x y z
N MET A 1 -7.26 -8.12 -47.06
CA MET A 1 -7.28 -8.96 -45.84
C MET A 1 -6.01 -8.81 -44.96
N THR A 2 -5.40 -7.63 -44.80
CA THR A 2 -4.12 -7.43 -44.13
C THR A 2 -4.13 -6.36 -43.02
N SER A 3 -5.30 -5.82 -42.61
CA SER A 3 -5.36 -4.77 -41.60
C SER A 3 -5.68 -5.25 -40.17
N GLU A 4 -6.29 -6.41 -39.98
CA GLU A 4 -6.70 -6.89 -38.65
C GLU A 4 -5.55 -7.47 -37.81
N THR A 5 -4.55 -8.09 -38.44
CA THR A 5 -3.40 -8.71 -37.73
C THR A 5 -2.44 -7.69 -37.13
N GLY A 6 -2.28 -6.53 -37.77
CA GLY A 6 -1.40 -5.44 -37.27
C GLY A 6 -1.99 -4.73 -36.05
N GLN A 7 -3.30 -4.58 -35.99
CA GLN A 7 -4.01 -3.88 -34.91
C GLN A 7 -4.05 -4.70 -33.62
N THR A 8 -4.25 -6.01 -33.72
CA THR A 8 -4.25 -6.93 -32.55
C THR A 8 -2.86 -7.09 -31.91
N THR A 9 -1.80 -7.06 -32.71
CA THR A 9 -0.41 -7.11 -32.18
C THR A 9 -0.03 -5.83 -31.45
N GLY A 10 -0.44 -4.66 -31.98
CA GLY A 10 -0.21 -3.36 -31.31
C GLY A 10 -0.87 -3.27 -29.95
N ILE A 11 -2.15 -3.65 -29.84
CA ILE A 11 -2.93 -3.60 -28.58
C ILE A 11 -2.32 -4.54 -27.52
N LYS A 12 -1.89 -5.75 -27.88
CA LYS A 12 -1.23 -6.68 -26.95
C LYS A 12 0.08 -6.10 -26.40
N THR A 13 0.87 -5.46 -27.22
CA THR A 13 2.17 -4.87 -26.82
C THR A 13 1.95 -3.67 -25.87
N GLU A 14 0.98 -2.82 -26.14
CA GLU A 14 0.64 -1.68 -25.27
C GLU A 14 0.12 -2.15 -23.90
N THR A 15 -0.79 -3.10 -23.87
CA THR A 15 -1.30 -3.67 -22.61
C THR A 15 -0.15 -4.26 -21.78
N THR A 16 0.76 -5.00 -22.38
CA THR A 16 1.93 -5.56 -21.69
C THR A 16 2.81 -4.47 -21.07
N ARG A 17 3.07 -3.38 -21.80
CA ARG A 17 3.84 -2.24 -21.28
C ARG A 17 3.15 -1.57 -20.09
N LEU A 18 1.85 -1.32 -20.17
CA LEU A 18 1.08 -0.72 -19.07
C LEU A 18 1.15 -1.57 -17.80
N LEU A 19 1.04 -2.89 -17.93
CA LEU A 19 1.14 -3.81 -16.81
C LEU A 19 2.54 -3.85 -16.19
N GLN A 20 3.58 -3.78 -17.01
CA GLN A 20 4.96 -3.65 -16.54
C GLN A 20 5.15 -2.37 -15.73
N TRP A 21 4.66 -1.23 -16.25
CA TRP A 21 4.72 0.04 -15.54
C TRP A 21 3.91 0.01 -14.23
N ALA A 22 2.72 -0.59 -14.23
CA ALA A 22 1.93 -0.74 -13.00
C ALA A 22 2.69 -1.54 -11.94
N GLY A 23 3.37 -2.61 -12.34
CA GLY A 23 4.23 -3.39 -11.44
C GLY A 23 5.47 -2.61 -10.96
N ILE A 24 6.13 -1.84 -11.85
CA ILE A 24 7.29 -1.01 -11.47
C ILE A 24 6.87 0.08 -10.49
N VAL A 25 5.84 0.84 -10.82
CA VAL A 25 5.32 1.94 -9.97
C VAL A 25 4.87 1.41 -8.62
N GLY A 26 4.11 0.30 -8.61
CA GLY A 26 3.67 -0.34 -7.37
C GLY A 26 4.82 -0.78 -6.48
N PHE A 27 5.91 -1.31 -7.04
CA PHE A 27 7.10 -1.70 -6.29
C PHE A 27 7.93 -0.50 -5.81
N VAL A 28 8.28 0.38 -6.75
CA VAL A 28 9.19 1.52 -6.49
C VAL A 28 8.56 2.51 -5.50
N GLY A 29 7.25 2.73 -5.57
CA GLY A 29 6.55 3.62 -4.64
C GLY A 29 6.68 3.17 -3.18
N GLN A 30 6.65 1.86 -2.91
CA GLN A 30 6.88 1.32 -1.57
C GLN A 30 8.30 1.60 -1.10
N VAL A 31 9.28 1.35 -1.98
CA VAL A 31 10.71 1.57 -1.66
C VAL A 31 10.98 3.05 -1.39
N ILE A 32 10.52 3.95 -2.27
CA ILE A 32 10.67 5.41 -2.09
C ILE A 32 10.12 5.86 -0.75
N TRP A 33 8.90 5.43 -0.41
CA TRP A 33 8.25 5.83 0.84
C TRP A 33 9.07 5.38 2.07
N TRP A 34 9.55 4.13 2.09
CA TRP A 34 10.39 3.64 3.18
C TRP A 34 11.72 4.38 3.27
N VAL A 35 12.38 4.64 2.14
CA VAL A 35 13.65 5.39 2.09
C VAL A 35 13.45 6.82 2.61
N VAL A 36 12.42 7.52 2.12
CA VAL A 36 12.11 8.89 2.56
C VAL A 36 11.81 8.91 4.05
N SER A 37 10.90 8.06 4.55
CA SER A 37 10.54 8.03 5.97
C SER A 37 11.74 7.69 6.87
N THR A 38 12.62 6.80 6.43
CA THR A 38 13.83 6.45 7.17
C THR A 38 14.81 7.61 7.24
N ILE A 39 15.10 8.26 6.10
CA ILE A 39 15.99 9.42 6.04
C ILE A 39 15.46 10.55 6.93
N LEU A 40 14.17 10.88 6.81
CA LEU A 40 13.55 11.94 7.60
C LEU A 40 13.60 11.64 9.11
N GLY A 41 13.40 10.38 9.49
CA GLY A 41 13.54 9.96 10.88
C GLY A 41 14.96 10.06 11.42
N ILE A 42 15.99 9.85 10.57
CA ILE A 42 17.41 9.98 10.96
C ILE A 42 17.82 11.46 11.09
N VAL A 43 17.37 12.30 10.15
CA VAL A 43 17.79 13.72 10.13
C VAL A 43 17.04 14.59 11.12
N TRP A 44 15.96 14.11 11.73
CA TRP A 44 15.24 14.83 12.78
C TRP A 44 15.73 14.39 14.17
N PRO A 45 16.54 15.22 14.88
CA PRO A 45 17.17 14.81 16.15
C PRO A 45 16.21 14.44 17.27
N ASN A 46 15.00 15.00 17.26
CA ASN A 46 13.97 14.75 18.30
C ASN A 46 13.03 13.59 17.96
N TYR A 47 13.26 12.90 16.84
CA TYR A 47 12.43 11.77 16.41
C TYR A 47 13.06 10.44 16.83
N ASN A 48 12.26 9.61 17.49
CA ASN A 48 12.66 8.25 17.88
C ASN A 48 11.78 7.24 17.14
N ALA A 49 12.36 6.50 16.20
CA ALA A 49 11.64 5.55 15.37
C ALA A 49 10.98 4.39 16.14
N VAL A 50 11.35 4.13 17.38
CA VAL A 50 10.70 3.13 18.23
C VAL A 50 9.43 3.69 18.85
N ASN A 51 9.50 4.94 19.33
CA ASN A 51 8.42 5.57 20.08
C ASN A 51 7.45 6.30 19.15
N ASP A 52 7.98 6.96 18.10
CA ASP A 52 7.23 7.91 17.29
C ASP A 52 6.68 7.25 16.01
N PRO A 53 5.37 7.39 15.74
CA PRO A 53 4.77 6.87 14.53
C PRO A 53 5.31 7.61 13.28
N ILE A 54 5.30 6.93 12.12
CA ILE A 54 5.76 7.50 10.85
C ILE A 54 4.93 8.75 10.47
N SER A 55 3.66 8.80 10.85
CA SER A 55 2.80 9.96 10.59
C SER A 55 3.29 11.24 11.25
N LEU A 56 4.04 11.15 12.36
CA LEU A 56 4.64 12.29 13.02
C LEU A 56 5.66 13.02 12.12
N LEU A 57 6.31 12.31 11.19
CA LEU A 57 7.20 12.93 10.20
C LEU A 57 6.48 13.89 9.25
N ALA A 58 5.16 13.73 9.07
CA ALA A 58 4.32 14.62 8.28
C ALA A 58 3.50 15.62 9.14
N ALA A 59 3.65 15.57 10.47
CA ALA A 59 2.85 16.34 11.41
C ALA A 59 3.21 17.84 11.39
N VAL A 60 2.31 18.64 11.94
CA VAL A 60 2.57 20.06 12.21
C VAL A 60 3.79 20.18 13.14
N GLY A 61 4.74 21.03 12.77
CA GLY A 61 6.00 21.21 13.51
C GLY A 61 7.13 20.25 13.14
N SER A 62 6.89 19.24 12.30
CA SER A 62 7.97 18.42 11.73
C SER A 62 8.84 19.26 10.78
N PRO A 63 10.19 19.17 10.86
CA PRO A 63 11.10 19.98 10.04
C PRO A 63 10.91 19.77 8.52
N HIS A 64 10.47 18.60 8.13
CA HIS A 64 10.35 18.20 6.72
C HIS A 64 8.96 17.64 6.40
N ALA A 65 7.91 18.13 7.06
CA ALA A 65 6.55 17.64 6.93
C ALA A 65 6.08 17.49 5.47
N GLY A 66 6.34 18.52 4.64
CA GLY A 66 5.93 18.50 3.22
C GLY A 66 6.59 17.38 2.40
N VAL A 67 7.84 16.99 2.72
CA VAL A 67 8.52 15.88 2.04
C VAL A 67 7.86 14.56 2.40
N GLN A 68 7.52 14.36 3.68
CA GLN A 68 6.81 13.15 4.11
C GLN A 68 5.37 13.09 3.56
N GLN A 69 4.67 14.23 3.44
CA GLN A 69 3.36 14.30 2.79
C GLN A 69 3.43 13.85 1.33
N LEU A 70 4.43 14.34 0.57
CA LEU A 70 4.69 13.85 -0.79
C LEU A 70 4.98 12.36 -0.78
N GLY A 71 5.70 11.85 0.21
CA GLY A 71 5.92 10.43 0.42
C GLY A 71 4.61 9.65 0.54
N PHE A 72 3.63 10.13 1.30
CA PHE A 72 2.29 9.51 1.40
C PHE A 72 1.54 9.55 0.07
N TYR A 73 1.64 10.65 -0.69
CA TYR A 73 0.98 10.74 -2.01
C TYR A 73 1.58 9.75 -3.00
N VAL A 74 2.90 9.65 -3.07
CA VAL A 74 3.60 8.66 -3.92
C VAL A 74 3.25 7.24 -3.50
N PHE A 75 3.25 6.96 -2.20
CA PHE A 75 2.90 5.67 -1.64
C PHE A 75 1.47 5.27 -2.01
N GLY A 76 0.47 6.10 -1.69
CA GLY A 76 -0.92 5.80 -1.98
C GLY A 76 -1.21 5.70 -3.48
N ALA A 77 -0.67 6.62 -4.30
CA ALA A 77 -0.82 6.58 -5.75
C ALA A 77 -0.22 5.30 -6.35
N SER A 78 0.93 4.84 -5.84
CA SER A 78 1.57 3.60 -6.33
C SER A 78 0.73 2.36 -6.05
N ILE A 79 0.02 2.31 -4.91
CA ILE A 79 -0.93 1.24 -4.60
C ILE A 79 -2.11 1.25 -5.59
N ILE A 80 -2.66 2.44 -5.89
CA ILE A 80 -3.77 2.60 -6.83
C ILE A 80 -3.36 2.15 -8.24
N VAL A 81 -2.19 2.57 -8.71
CA VAL A 81 -1.66 2.18 -10.02
C VAL A 81 -1.45 0.67 -10.10
N PHE A 82 -0.90 0.06 -9.04
CA PHE A 82 -0.77 -1.39 -8.94
C PHE A 82 -2.14 -2.09 -8.96
N ALA A 83 -3.12 -1.59 -8.22
CA ALA A 83 -4.47 -2.15 -8.16
C ALA A 83 -5.15 -2.13 -9.55
N ILE A 84 -4.99 -1.03 -10.31
CA ILE A 84 -5.48 -0.92 -11.70
C ILE A 84 -4.77 -1.95 -12.59
N GLY A 85 -3.46 -2.07 -12.50
CA GLY A 85 -2.70 -3.09 -13.24
C GLY A 85 -3.17 -4.50 -12.92
N LEU A 86 -3.41 -4.79 -11.65
CA LEU A 86 -3.93 -6.07 -11.20
C LEU A 86 -5.35 -6.36 -11.75
N PHE A 87 -6.21 -5.34 -11.80
CA PHE A 87 -7.56 -5.44 -12.38
C PHE A 87 -7.50 -5.77 -13.87
N VAL A 88 -6.60 -5.12 -14.61
CA VAL A 88 -6.44 -5.35 -16.06
C VAL A 88 -5.90 -6.76 -16.33
N TRP A 89 -4.98 -7.24 -15.48
CA TRP A 89 -4.34 -8.55 -15.66
C TRP A 89 -5.17 -9.72 -15.16
N SER A 90 -5.97 -9.58 -14.11
CA SER A 90 -6.66 -10.67 -13.43
C SER A 90 -7.86 -11.22 -14.21
N ASN A 91 -8.31 -12.43 -13.87
CA ASN A 91 -9.52 -13.06 -14.41
C ASN A 91 -10.84 -12.43 -13.92
N ARG A 92 -10.76 -11.40 -13.05
CA ARG A 92 -11.91 -10.69 -12.48
C ARG A 92 -12.91 -11.58 -11.73
N GLY A 93 -12.42 -12.64 -11.11
CA GLY A 93 -13.24 -13.44 -10.19
C GLY A 93 -13.82 -12.57 -9.06
N TRP A 94 -14.98 -12.91 -8.50
CA TRP A 94 -15.71 -12.08 -7.53
C TRP A 94 -14.84 -11.64 -6.33
N ARG A 95 -13.87 -12.46 -5.92
CA ARG A 95 -12.93 -12.09 -4.83
C ARG A 95 -12.04 -10.92 -5.21
N LEU A 96 -11.56 -10.90 -6.45
CA LEU A 96 -10.75 -9.79 -6.97
C LEU A 96 -11.59 -8.56 -7.25
N LEU A 97 -12.85 -8.71 -7.63
CA LEU A 97 -13.79 -7.60 -7.77
C LEU A 97 -14.08 -6.91 -6.42
N ILE A 98 -13.86 -7.57 -5.29
CA ILE A 98 -13.92 -6.97 -3.95
C ILE A 98 -12.53 -6.50 -3.50
N GLY A 99 -11.50 -7.32 -3.64
CA GLY A 99 -10.15 -7.03 -3.13
C GLY A 99 -9.48 -5.84 -3.80
N ILE A 100 -9.64 -5.69 -5.12
CA ILE A 100 -9.04 -4.59 -5.88
C ILE A 100 -9.61 -3.22 -5.50
N PRO A 101 -10.93 -3.00 -5.41
CA PRO A 101 -11.49 -1.77 -4.85
C PRO A 101 -11.02 -1.47 -3.42
N LEU A 102 -10.84 -2.49 -2.57
CA LEU A 102 -10.26 -2.31 -1.25
C LEU A 102 -8.80 -1.83 -1.31
N LEU A 103 -7.99 -2.29 -2.29
CA LEU A 103 -6.64 -1.76 -2.51
C LEU A 103 -6.68 -0.30 -2.96
N VAL A 104 -7.63 0.08 -3.82
CA VAL A 104 -7.82 1.49 -4.22
C VAL A 104 -8.22 2.33 -3.01
N LEU A 105 -9.13 1.84 -2.17
CA LEU A 105 -9.55 2.53 -0.94
C LEU A 105 -8.38 2.65 0.04
N PHE A 106 -7.56 1.61 0.19
CA PHE A 106 -6.32 1.67 0.98
C PHE A 106 -5.38 2.77 0.48
N GLY A 107 -5.06 2.80 -0.82
CA GLY A 107 -4.20 3.82 -1.42
C GLY A 107 -4.78 5.24 -1.26
N SER A 108 -6.09 5.40 -1.43
CA SER A 108 -6.79 6.67 -1.24
C SER A 108 -6.74 7.13 0.22
N GLY A 109 -6.89 6.22 1.16
CA GLY A 109 -6.77 6.51 2.59
C GLY A 109 -5.36 6.93 3.00
N VAL A 110 -4.32 6.34 2.40
CA VAL A 110 -2.93 6.78 2.59
C VAL A 110 -2.74 8.23 2.09
N ILE A 111 -3.28 8.57 0.91
CA ILE A 111 -3.26 9.94 0.36
C ILE A 111 -3.98 10.89 1.32
N ALA A 112 -5.15 10.52 1.82
CA ALA A 112 -5.91 11.30 2.80
C ALA A 112 -5.12 11.53 4.10
N GLY A 113 -4.40 10.49 4.59
CA GLY A 113 -3.50 10.60 5.74
C GLY A 113 -2.36 11.61 5.53
N GLY A 114 -1.85 11.73 4.29
CA GLY A 114 -0.88 12.77 3.93
C GLY A 114 -1.50 14.16 3.76
N PHE A 115 -2.76 14.24 3.35
CA PHE A 115 -3.47 15.51 3.16
C PHE A 115 -3.91 16.12 4.49
N PHE A 116 -4.47 15.32 5.40
CA PHE A 116 -4.86 15.78 6.72
C PHE A 116 -3.67 15.72 7.67
N GLN A 117 -3.04 16.86 7.93
CA GLN A 117 -1.92 16.92 8.86
C GLN A 117 -2.37 16.62 10.30
N TYR A 118 -1.63 15.74 10.96
CA TYR A 118 -1.73 15.54 12.39
C TYR A 118 -1.05 16.68 13.14
N ASP A 119 -1.71 17.28 14.12
CA ASP A 119 -1.12 18.24 15.04
C ASP A 119 -1.07 17.65 16.45
N PRO A 120 0.10 17.26 16.95
CA PRO A 120 0.25 16.64 18.27
C PRO A 120 -0.08 17.63 19.41
N ASN A 121 -0.04 18.94 19.14
CA ASN A 121 -0.35 19.97 20.13
C ASN A 121 -1.82 20.38 20.12
N ASN A 122 -2.59 19.99 19.09
CA ASN A 122 -4.02 20.30 18.98
C ASN A 122 -4.81 19.12 18.45
N LEU A 123 -5.15 18.21 19.35
CA LEU A 123 -5.94 17.01 19.03
C LEU A 123 -7.37 17.33 18.58
N GLN A 124 -7.88 18.53 18.86
CA GLN A 124 -9.21 18.98 18.46
C GLN A 124 -9.23 19.67 17.10
N ALA A 125 -8.06 19.94 16.50
CA ALA A 125 -8.01 20.49 15.15
C ALA A 125 -8.72 19.56 14.16
N ALA A 126 -9.51 20.13 13.25
CA ALA A 126 -10.25 19.36 12.25
C ALA A 126 -9.33 18.49 11.38
N THR A 127 -8.14 18.96 11.04
CA THR A 127 -7.14 18.22 10.29
C THR A 127 -6.64 17.00 11.07
N THR A 128 -6.41 17.14 12.38
CA THR A 128 -6.00 16.03 13.27
C THR A 128 -7.11 14.98 13.38
N GLN A 129 -8.35 15.40 13.60
CA GLN A 129 -9.50 14.48 13.68
C GLN A 129 -9.69 13.73 12.35
N ASN A 130 -9.57 14.42 11.22
CA ASN A 130 -9.66 13.80 9.90
C ASN A 130 -8.49 12.83 9.63
N HIS A 131 -7.27 13.14 10.09
CA HIS A 131 -6.12 12.22 10.01
C HIS A 131 -6.37 10.94 10.80
N ILE A 132 -6.86 11.06 12.03
CA ILE A 132 -7.20 9.93 12.89
C ILE A 132 -8.30 9.08 12.23
N LEU A 133 -9.37 9.71 11.75
CA LEU A 133 -10.47 9.03 11.07
C LEU A 133 -9.97 8.31 9.80
N ALA A 134 -9.17 8.98 8.98
CA ALA A 134 -8.56 8.38 7.79
C ALA A 134 -7.73 7.15 8.16
N SER A 135 -6.94 7.20 9.23
CA SER A 135 -6.14 6.07 9.71
C SER A 135 -6.98 4.91 10.21
N LEU A 136 -8.04 5.20 10.98
CA LEU A 136 -8.98 4.20 11.50
C LEU A 136 -9.74 3.44 10.40
N ILE A 137 -9.96 4.08 9.25
CA ILE A 137 -10.58 3.45 8.08
C ILE A 137 -9.50 2.73 7.25
N THR A 138 -8.37 3.36 7.02
CA THR A 138 -7.33 2.88 6.10
C THR A 138 -6.68 1.58 6.58
N PHE A 139 -6.33 1.47 7.86
CA PHE A 139 -5.58 0.32 8.36
C PHE A 139 -6.39 -0.98 8.34
N PRO A 140 -7.65 -1.05 8.84
CA PRO A 140 -8.46 -2.24 8.68
C PRO A 140 -8.74 -2.56 7.21
N THR A 141 -9.00 -1.53 6.39
CA THR A 141 -9.20 -1.69 4.94
C THR A 141 -7.98 -2.31 4.26
N ALA A 142 -6.77 -1.90 4.63
CA ALA A 142 -5.54 -2.46 4.10
C ALA A 142 -5.40 -3.96 4.42
N VAL A 143 -5.69 -4.37 5.65
CA VAL A 143 -5.68 -5.79 6.05
C VAL A 143 -6.70 -6.60 5.24
N LEU A 144 -7.93 -6.08 5.10
CA LEU A 144 -8.96 -6.72 4.27
C LEU A 144 -8.55 -6.78 2.81
N ALA A 145 -7.98 -5.70 2.27
CA ALA A 145 -7.53 -5.60 0.89
C ALA A 145 -6.51 -6.69 0.54
N ILE A 146 -5.42 -6.79 1.32
CA ILE A 146 -4.38 -7.79 1.06
C ILE A 146 -4.90 -9.21 1.26
N SER A 147 -5.79 -9.44 2.24
CA SER A 147 -6.34 -10.76 2.54
C SER A 147 -7.28 -11.25 1.43
N VAL A 148 -8.26 -10.42 1.05
CA VAL A 148 -9.25 -10.77 0.02
C VAL A 148 -8.61 -10.86 -1.36
N THR A 149 -7.67 -9.95 -1.67
CA THR A 149 -6.91 -10.01 -2.93
C THR A 149 -6.06 -11.28 -2.99
N SER A 150 -5.35 -11.64 -1.91
CA SER A 150 -4.60 -12.90 -1.85
C SER A 150 -5.49 -14.12 -2.09
N TRP A 151 -6.68 -14.10 -1.50
CA TRP A 151 -7.65 -15.17 -1.73
C TRP A 151 -8.12 -15.23 -3.19
N GLY A 152 -8.32 -14.05 -3.82
CA GLY A 152 -8.64 -13.95 -5.24
C GLY A 152 -7.54 -14.47 -6.14
N LEU A 153 -6.29 -14.05 -5.90
CA LEU A 153 -5.12 -14.49 -6.66
C LEU A 153 -4.85 -16.00 -6.53
N ASN A 154 -5.19 -16.60 -5.40
CA ASN A 154 -5.10 -18.04 -5.19
C ASN A 154 -6.04 -18.84 -6.12
N HIS A 155 -7.09 -18.20 -6.63
CA HIS A 155 -8.08 -18.80 -7.54
C HIS A 155 -7.94 -18.29 -8.98
N ASP A 156 -6.91 -17.51 -9.28
CA ASP A 156 -6.65 -17.01 -10.63
C ASP A 156 -5.56 -17.85 -11.31
N ASP A 157 -5.91 -18.52 -12.41
CA ASP A 157 -5.00 -19.38 -13.18
C ASP A 157 -3.80 -18.62 -13.76
N ARG A 158 -3.89 -17.29 -13.89
CA ARG A 158 -2.79 -16.43 -14.32
C ARG A 158 -1.71 -16.24 -13.24
N TRP A 159 -1.97 -16.76 -12.02
CA TRP A 159 -1.05 -16.75 -10.89
C TRP A 159 -0.64 -18.16 -10.47
N PRO A 160 0.02 -18.95 -11.34
CA PRO A 160 0.18 -20.40 -11.17
C PRO A 160 0.91 -20.82 -9.89
N ASN A 161 1.84 -19.98 -9.40
CA ASN A 161 2.61 -20.26 -8.18
C ASN A 161 1.91 -19.79 -6.89
N TYR A 162 0.65 -19.34 -6.97
CA TYR A 162 -0.08 -18.80 -5.84
C TYR A 162 -1.11 -19.77 -5.25
N ARG A 163 -1.15 -21.01 -5.76
CA ARG A 163 -2.16 -22.04 -5.41
C ARG A 163 -1.95 -22.70 -4.04
N ASN A 164 -1.30 -22.03 -3.10
CA ASN A 164 -1.19 -22.53 -1.73
C ASN A 164 -2.39 -22.05 -0.91
N LYS A 165 -3.26 -23.01 -0.51
CA LYS A 165 -4.49 -22.72 0.27
C LYS A 165 -4.23 -22.02 1.61
N PHE A 166 -3.06 -22.20 2.21
CA PHE A 166 -2.68 -21.60 3.49
C PHE A 166 -2.12 -20.18 3.35
N LEU A 167 -1.69 -19.79 2.16
CA LEU A 167 -1.06 -18.47 1.96
C LEU A 167 -2.03 -17.30 2.22
N PRO A 168 -3.26 -17.27 1.68
CA PRO A 168 -4.21 -16.20 1.99
C PRO A 168 -4.57 -16.13 3.47
N LEU A 169 -4.72 -17.27 4.12
CA LEU A 169 -5.00 -17.36 5.55
C LEU A 169 -3.80 -16.83 6.38
N GLY A 170 -2.59 -17.23 6.03
CA GLY A 170 -1.36 -16.75 6.68
C GLY A 170 -1.19 -15.24 6.56
N ILE A 171 -1.48 -14.67 5.38
CA ILE A 171 -1.46 -13.22 5.14
C ILE A 171 -2.52 -12.52 6.01
N ALA A 172 -3.74 -13.05 6.08
CA ALA A 172 -4.79 -12.48 6.91
C ALA A 172 -4.43 -12.52 8.41
N ILE A 173 -3.94 -13.65 8.90
CA ILE A 173 -3.50 -13.79 10.30
C ILE A 173 -2.36 -12.82 10.61
N LEU A 174 -1.35 -12.74 9.75
CA LEU A 174 -0.21 -11.84 9.94
C LEU A 174 -0.64 -10.37 9.93
N GLY A 175 -1.51 -9.98 8.99
CA GLY A 175 -2.05 -8.63 8.92
C GLY A 175 -2.87 -8.28 10.16
N ILE A 176 -3.78 -9.15 10.59
CA ILE A 176 -4.61 -8.94 11.78
C ILE A 176 -3.73 -8.89 13.06
N ALA A 177 -2.78 -9.82 13.20
CA ALA A 177 -1.93 -9.88 14.37
C ALA A 177 -1.05 -8.62 14.50
N THR A 178 -0.39 -8.19 13.42
CA THR A 178 0.45 -6.99 13.45
C THR A 178 -0.37 -5.72 13.62
N PHE A 179 -1.58 -5.65 13.05
CA PHE A 179 -2.52 -4.55 13.31
C PHE A 179 -2.97 -4.51 14.77
N ALA A 180 -3.34 -5.64 15.36
CA ALA A 180 -3.73 -5.72 16.77
C ALA A 180 -2.57 -5.29 17.69
N ILE A 181 -1.34 -5.78 17.44
CA ILE A 181 -0.15 -5.37 18.18
C ILE A 181 0.06 -3.87 18.08
N PHE A 182 -0.06 -3.28 16.89
CA PHE A 182 0.03 -1.83 16.71
C PHE A 182 -1.05 -1.10 17.51
N MET A 183 -2.32 -1.49 17.40
CA MET A 183 -3.42 -0.83 18.11
C MET A 183 -3.28 -0.91 19.63
N MET A 184 -2.72 -2.00 20.16
CA MET A 184 -2.46 -2.15 21.60
C MET A 184 -1.31 -1.25 22.09
N ASN A 185 -0.47 -0.76 21.18
CA ASN A 185 0.69 0.06 21.49
C ASN A 185 0.54 1.53 21.08
N VAL A 186 -0.62 1.96 20.60
CA VAL A 186 -0.91 3.38 20.34
C VAL A 186 -0.73 4.19 21.63
N ALA A 187 -0.07 5.32 21.56
CA ALA A 187 0.30 6.18 22.68
C ALA A 187 1.22 5.50 23.75
N THR A 188 1.93 4.44 23.39
CA THR A 188 2.97 3.83 24.24
C THR A 188 4.37 4.11 23.67
N PRO A 189 5.45 3.87 24.43
CA PRO A 189 6.83 3.98 23.92
C PRO A 189 7.19 2.99 22.80
N TRP A 190 6.27 2.15 22.35
CA TRP A 190 6.45 1.16 21.29
C TRP A 190 5.61 1.45 20.05
N GLU A 191 4.87 2.55 20.03
CA GLU A 191 3.94 2.89 18.94
C GLU A 191 4.65 2.92 17.58
N GLY A 192 5.77 3.61 17.49
CA GLY A 192 6.51 3.75 16.24
C GLY A 192 7.03 2.42 15.70
N LEU A 193 7.55 1.55 16.56
CA LEU A 193 8.05 0.23 16.17
C LEU A 193 6.90 -0.68 15.69
N THR A 194 5.83 -0.77 16.47
CA THR A 194 4.69 -1.64 16.14
C THR A 194 3.93 -1.18 14.91
N GLN A 195 3.81 0.13 14.69
CA GLN A 195 3.29 0.69 13.44
C GLN A 195 4.17 0.27 12.24
N ARG A 196 5.50 0.35 12.36
CA ARG A 196 6.41 -0.07 11.29
C ARG A 196 6.31 -1.56 10.99
N MET A 197 6.21 -2.40 11.99
CA MET A 197 6.01 -3.85 11.80
C MET A 197 4.72 -4.12 11.02
N PHE A 198 3.63 -3.47 11.38
CA PHE A 198 2.36 -3.56 10.67
C PHE A 198 2.49 -3.08 9.21
N LEU A 199 3.05 -1.89 9.00
CA LEU A 199 3.23 -1.32 7.68
C LEU A 199 4.17 -2.13 6.79
N LEU A 200 5.21 -2.78 7.35
CA LEU A 200 6.09 -3.68 6.61
C LEU A 200 5.34 -4.88 6.02
N VAL A 201 4.36 -5.43 6.74
CA VAL A 201 3.52 -6.51 6.21
C VAL A 201 2.71 -6.03 5.01
N LEU A 202 2.07 -4.85 5.12
CA LEU A 202 1.24 -4.30 4.06
C LEU A 202 2.07 -3.93 2.82
N THR A 203 3.12 -3.15 3.01
CA THR A 203 3.98 -2.67 1.93
C THR A 203 4.78 -3.79 1.29
N GLY A 204 5.27 -4.74 2.08
CA GLY A 204 5.94 -5.94 1.61
C GLY A 204 5.03 -6.79 0.73
N TRP A 205 3.76 -6.93 1.11
CA TRP A 205 2.77 -7.62 0.29
C TRP A 205 2.56 -6.90 -1.05
N VAL A 206 2.36 -5.58 -1.04
CA VAL A 206 2.19 -4.78 -2.27
C VAL A 206 3.44 -4.90 -3.15
N ALA A 207 4.64 -4.68 -2.58
CA ALA A 207 5.90 -4.75 -3.32
C ALA A 207 6.14 -6.12 -3.96
N TYR A 208 5.88 -7.20 -3.22
CA TYR A 208 6.01 -8.57 -3.73
C TYR A 208 5.09 -8.82 -4.94
N HIS A 209 3.80 -8.47 -4.81
CA HIS A 209 2.82 -8.74 -5.87
C HIS A 209 2.99 -7.82 -7.07
N ALA A 210 3.38 -6.56 -6.86
CA ALA A 210 3.72 -5.61 -7.92
C ALA A 210 4.93 -6.10 -8.74
N ASN A 211 6.00 -6.56 -8.08
CA ASN A 211 7.15 -7.14 -8.76
C ASN A 211 6.79 -8.45 -9.50
N LYS A 212 5.91 -9.27 -8.93
CA LYS A 212 5.42 -10.48 -9.59
C LYS A 212 4.59 -10.16 -10.82
N LEU A 213 3.65 -9.19 -10.73
CA LEU A 213 2.88 -8.71 -11.88
C LEU A 213 3.80 -8.29 -13.03
N ARG A 214 4.84 -7.50 -12.74
CA ARG A 214 5.84 -7.08 -13.71
C ARG A 214 6.50 -8.28 -14.42
N LYS A 215 6.86 -9.32 -13.67
CA LYS A 215 7.53 -10.52 -14.21
C LYS A 215 6.60 -11.38 -15.07
N LEU A 216 5.35 -11.54 -14.66
CA LEU A 216 4.35 -12.32 -15.41
C LEU A 216 4.03 -11.71 -16.77
N THR A 217 4.28 -10.43 -16.95
CA THR A 217 4.04 -9.72 -18.22
C THR A 217 5.27 -9.65 -19.13
N GLN A 218 6.39 -10.26 -18.74
CA GLN A 218 7.65 -10.29 -19.53
C GLN A 218 7.83 -11.62 -20.30
N GLY A 219 7.05 -12.65 -20.00
CA GLY A 219 7.04 -13.95 -20.66
C GLY A 219 5.78 -14.17 -21.48
#